data_a41151ad5899374dc34b1837c47bbb5d
#
_entry.id   a41151ad5899374dc34b1837c47bbb5d
#
_cell.length_a   1.000
_cell.length_b   1.000
_cell.length_c   1.000
_cell.angle_alpha   90.00
_cell.angle_beta   90.00
_cell.angle_gamma   90.00
#
_symmetry.space_group_name_H-M   'P 1'
#
loop_
_entity.id
_entity.type
_entity.pdbx_description
1 polymer ?
#
loop_
_entity_poly.entity_id
_entity_poly.type
_entity_poly.pdbx_seq_one_letter_code
_entity_poly.pdbx_strand_id
1 'polypeptide(L)'
;MIINKDFPGLIDKIGYYEFMGDIVSEESIDFKISVFVSGKINSSRGIKAGGGIEAGDWIRAGGGIEAGDWIEAGGGIKAGGGIVFFGVKSLSLYLIVGKKWTIWVIDTHIKTGCEFHSKDKWKNFTDGQISEMYEGALEFWNKEKAFITSL
;
A
#
# COMPACT_ATOMS: atom_id res chain seq x y z
N MET A 1 8.97 18.80 -3.07
CA MET A 1 8.31 19.41 -1.88
C MET A 1 8.53 18.47 -0.69
N ILE A 2 9.06 18.99 0.40
CA ILE A 2 9.19 18.25 1.67
C ILE A 2 7.98 18.58 2.51
N ILE A 3 7.27 17.56 2.98
CA ILE A 3 6.14 17.70 3.89
C ILE A 3 6.57 17.21 5.27
N ASN A 4 6.71 18.15 6.18
CA ASN A 4 7.05 17.92 7.58
C ASN A 4 5.95 18.54 8.46
N LYS A 5 6.11 18.49 9.77
CA LYS A 5 5.16 19.03 10.75
C LYS A 5 4.73 20.50 10.54
N ASP A 6 5.56 21.29 9.83
CA ASP A 6 5.30 22.71 9.59
C ASP A 6 4.53 22.98 8.28
N PHE A 7 4.15 21.91 7.55
CA PHE A 7 3.38 22.04 6.31
C PHE A 7 1.96 22.55 6.60
N PRO A 8 1.48 23.61 5.91
CA PRO A 8 0.18 24.21 6.17
C PRO A 8 -0.97 23.19 6.05
N GLY A 9 -1.80 23.13 7.08
CA GLY A 9 -2.95 22.23 7.12
C GLY A 9 -2.62 20.79 7.53
N LEU A 10 -1.35 20.47 7.77
CA LEU A 10 -0.95 19.17 8.28
C LEU A 10 -1.21 19.10 9.79
N ILE A 11 -1.75 17.98 10.25
CA ILE A 11 -1.92 17.66 11.66
C ILE A 11 -0.86 16.64 12.04
N ASP A 12 0.05 17.04 12.94
CA ASP A 12 1.09 16.15 13.46
C ASP A 12 0.51 15.27 14.57
N LYS A 13 0.50 13.97 14.33
CA LYS A 13 0.06 12.93 15.27
C LYS A 13 1.27 12.12 15.74
N ILE A 14 1.09 11.35 16.79
CA ILE A 14 2.14 10.45 17.27
C ILE A 14 2.40 9.36 16.20
N GLY A 15 3.52 9.48 15.49
CA GLY A 15 3.98 8.50 14.52
C GLY A 15 3.48 8.68 13.09
N TYR A 16 2.58 9.62 12.82
CA TYR A 16 2.11 9.90 11.46
C TYR A 16 1.61 11.33 11.27
N TYR A 17 1.52 11.76 10.02
CA TYR A 17 0.88 13.02 9.61
C TYR A 17 -0.53 12.77 9.11
N GLU A 18 -1.45 13.65 9.43
CA GLU A 18 -2.82 13.66 8.92
C GLU A 18 -3.07 14.96 8.14
N PHE A 19 -3.68 14.84 6.97
CA PHE A 19 -4.06 15.99 6.14
C PHE A 19 -5.50 15.82 5.63
N MET A 20 -6.32 16.83 5.89
CA MET A 20 -7.71 16.85 5.43
C MET A 20 -7.80 17.56 4.08
N GLY A 21 -8.10 16.80 3.04
CA GLY A 21 -8.21 17.26 1.66
C GLY A 21 -7.20 16.61 0.71
N ASP A 22 -6.90 17.29 -0.40
CA ASP A 22 -6.01 16.81 -1.45
C ASP A 22 -4.59 17.38 -1.31
N ILE A 23 -3.59 16.57 -1.56
CA ILE A 23 -2.20 17.01 -1.74
C ILE A 23 -1.85 16.89 -3.22
N VAL A 24 -1.58 18.00 -3.88
CA VAL A 24 -1.20 18.05 -5.30
C VAL A 24 0.09 18.85 -5.47
N SER A 25 1.04 18.30 -6.23
CA SER A 25 2.34 18.93 -6.47
C SER A 25 2.87 18.60 -7.86
N GLU A 26 3.50 19.56 -8.52
CA GLU A 26 4.29 19.35 -9.73
C GLU A 26 5.71 18.81 -9.40
N GLU A 27 6.13 18.97 -8.15
CA GLU A 27 7.40 18.47 -7.63
C GLU A 27 7.23 17.11 -6.95
N SER A 28 8.34 16.43 -6.67
CA SER A 28 8.32 15.26 -5.79
C SER A 28 7.79 15.61 -4.40
N ILE A 29 7.02 14.72 -3.82
CA ILE A 29 6.51 14.82 -2.45
C ILE A 29 7.32 13.86 -1.56
N ASP A 30 7.83 14.36 -0.45
CA ASP A 30 8.61 13.59 0.52
C ASP A 30 8.01 13.79 1.92
N PHE A 31 7.31 12.77 2.41
CA PHE A 31 6.83 12.70 3.78
C PHE A 31 7.90 12.05 4.65
N LYS A 32 8.25 12.65 5.78
CA LYS A 32 9.32 12.13 6.65
C LYS A 32 8.91 10.90 7.47
N ILE A 33 7.62 10.75 7.72
CA ILE A 33 7.02 9.62 8.45
C ILE A 33 5.80 9.11 7.68
N SER A 34 5.00 8.25 8.28
CA SER A 34 3.71 7.84 7.71
C SER A 34 2.78 9.03 7.49
N VAL A 35 1.93 8.95 6.50
CA VAL A 35 0.93 9.98 6.20
C VAL A 35 -0.44 9.38 5.90
N PHE A 36 -1.47 10.00 6.44
CA PHE A 36 -2.86 9.81 6.06
C PHE A 36 -3.39 11.09 5.41
N VAL A 37 -3.96 10.96 4.23
CA VAL A 37 -4.60 12.07 3.48
C VAL A 37 -6.04 11.68 3.20
N SER A 38 -7.00 12.49 3.63
CA SER A 38 -8.43 12.16 3.45
C SER A 38 -8.89 12.18 1.99
N GLY A 39 -8.23 12.95 1.15
CA GLY A 39 -8.44 13.03 -0.29
C GLY A 39 -7.39 12.28 -1.10
N LYS A 40 -7.00 12.83 -2.24
CA LYS A 40 -5.97 12.26 -3.12
C LYS A 40 -4.58 12.82 -2.85
N ILE A 41 -3.56 12.02 -3.21
CA ILE A 41 -2.17 12.46 -3.32
C ILE A 41 -1.77 12.39 -4.79
N ASN A 42 -1.39 13.51 -5.38
CA ASN A 42 -0.97 13.58 -6.78
C ASN A 42 0.35 14.35 -6.91
N SER A 43 1.34 13.72 -7.54
CA SER A 43 2.62 14.33 -7.88
C SER A 43 2.95 14.12 -9.34
N SER A 44 3.41 15.16 -10.05
CA SER A 44 3.94 15.01 -11.41
C SER A 44 5.26 14.24 -11.44
N ARG A 45 5.93 14.11 -10.29
CA ARG A 45 7.19 13.36 -10.10
C ARG A 45 6.99 12.19 -9.15
N GLY A 46 7.87 12.00 -8.20
CA GLY A 46 7.81 10.90 -7.23
C GLY A 46 7.07 11.26 -5.94
N ILE A 47 6.61 10.23 -5.25
CA ILE A 47 6.08 10.32 -3.89
C ILE A 47 6.90 9.39 -3.02
N LYS A 48 7.36 9.88 -1.87
CA LYS A 48 8.12 9.10 -0.89
C LYS A 48 7.58 9.34 0.50
N ALA A 49 7.58 8.28 1.32
CA ALA A 49 7.33 8.36 2.76
C ALA A 49 8.31 7.50 3.53
N GLY A 50 8.73 7.97 4.71
CA GLY A 50 9.54 7.19 5.63
C GLY A 50 8.80 6.01 6.27
N GLY A 51 7.47 6.09 6.34
CA GLY A 51 6.57 5.03 6.78
C GLY A 51 5.51 4.71 5.75
N GLY A 52 4.26 4.47 6.16
CA GLY A 52 3.14 4.19 5.25
C GLY A 52 2.57 5.43 4.56
N ILE A 53 1.90 5.20 3.45
CA ILE A 53 1.12 6.21 2.71
C ILE A 53 -0.32 5.73 2.63
N GLU A 54 -1.26 6.51 3.14
CA GLU A 54 -2.68 6.24 3.03
C GLU A 54 -3.42 7.45 2.43
N ALA A 55 -4.32 7.18 1.49
CA ALA A 55 -5.18 8.20 0.89
C ALA A 55 -6.63 7.71 0.81
N GLY A 56 -7.58 8.57 1.16
CA GLY A 56 -9.01 8.26 1.05
C GLY A 56 -9.48 8.08 -0.40
N ASP A 57 -8.76 8.67 -1.35
CA ASP A 57 -9.04 8.55 -2.79
C ASP A 57 -7.79 8.00 -3.53
N TRP A 58 -7.30 8.66 -4.56
CA TRP A 58 -6.20 8.16 -5.40
C TRP A 58 -4.81 8.59 -4.90
N ILE A 59 -3.83 7.68 -5.08
CA ILE A 59 -2.41 8.03 -5.04
C ILE A 59 -1.85 7.94 -6.46
N ARG A 60 -1.34 9.05 -6.99
CA ARG A 60 -0.84 9.12 -8.36
C ARG A 60 0.51 9.82 -8.42
N ALA A 61 1.48 9.20 -9.09
CA ALA A 61 2.80 9.77 -9.33
C ALA A 61 3.20 9.63 -10.81
N GLY A 62 3.77 10.67 -11.40
CA GLY A 62 4.41 10.61 -12.72
C GLY A 62 5.71 9.80 -12.68
N GLY A 63 6.42 9.83 -11.57
CA GLY A 63 7.58 9.00 -11.25
C GLY A 63 7.21 7.79 -10.38
N GLY A 64 8.11 7.40 -9.48
CA GLY A 64 7.88 6.29 -8.54
C GLY A 64 7.13 6.70 -7.28
N ILE A 65 6.59 5.70 -6.60
CA ILE A 65 6.06 5.80 -5.24
C ILE A 65 6.90 4.90 -4.35
N GLU A 66 7.41 5.42 -3.25
CA GLU A 66 8.22 4.68 -2.27
C GLU A 66 7.66 4.90 -0.87
N ALA A 67 7.37 3.83 -0.17
CA ALA A 67 6.96 3.85 1.23
C ALA A 67 7.81 2.89 2.05
N GLY A 68 8.18 3.28 3.26
CA GLY A 68 8.91 2.42 4.19
C GLY A 68 8.10 1.22 4.64
N ASP A 69 6.76 1.41 4.74
CA ASP A 69 5.85 0.37 5.23
C ASP A 69 4.78 0.00 4.17
N TRP A 70 3.60 0.56 4.25
CA TRP A 70 2.48 0.22 3.37
C TRP A 70 2.07 1.39 2.47
N ILE A 71 1.32 1.06 1.42
CA ILE A 71 0.64 2.04 0.56
C ILE A 71 -0.80 1.60 0.39
N GLU A 72 -1.75 2.46 0.74
CA GLU A 72 -3.18 2.19 0.63
C GLU A 72 -3.91 3.38 0.03
N ALA A 73 -4.93 3.12 -0.79
CA ALA A 73 -5.77 4.16 -1.38
C ALA A 73 -7.19 3.64 -1.61
N GLY A 74 -8.20 4.43 -1.24
CA GLY A 74 -9.60 4.10 -1.46
C GLY A 74 -9.98 4.01 -2.94
N GLY A 75 -9.39 4.84 -3.80
CA GLY A 75 -9.66 4.88 -5.24
C GLY A 75 -8.71 4.03 -6.08
N GLY A 76 -7.42 4.07 -5.77
CA GLY A 76 -6.41 3.30 -6.48
C GLY A 76 -5.04 3.97 -6.49
N ILE A 77 -4.03 3.23 -6.97
CA ILE A 77 -2.63 3.64 -6.94
C ILE A 77 -2.05 3.53 -8.34
N LYS A 78 -1.41 4.61 -8.82
CA LYS A 78 -0.75 4.64 -10.12
C LYS A 78 0.62 5.33 -10.03
N ALA A 79 1.67 4.68 -10.53
CA ALA A 79 3.01 5.23 -10.63
C ALA A 79 3.62 4.98 -12.01
N GLY A 80 4.24 6.01 -12.61
CA GLY A 80 4.92 5.89 -13.89
C GLY A 80 6.28 5.20 -13.79
N GLY A 81 6.96 5.33 -12.65
CA GLY A 81 8.31 4.79 -12.39
C GLY A 81 8.35 3.54 -11.50
N GLY A 82 7.18 2.98 -11.15
CA GLY A 82 7.08 1.82 -10.27
C GLY A 82 6.78 2.18 -8.82
N ILE A 83 6.49 1.17 -8.03
CA ILE A 83 6.07 1.26 -6.64
C ILE A 83 7.00 0.41 -5.79
N VAL A 84 7.49 0.97 -4.68
CA VAL A 84 8.34 0.27 -3.72
C VAL A 84 7.71 0.37 -2.33
N PHE A 85 7.48 -0.76 -1.71
CA PHE A 85 7.04 -0.84 -0.33
C PHE A 85 7.46 -2.18 0.28
N PHE A 86 7.64 -2.23 1.58
CA PHE A 86 8.26 -3.38 2.27
C PHE A 86 9.56 -3.86 1.59
N GLY A 87 10.33 -2.95 0.97
CA GLY A 87 11.55 -3.28 0.25
C GLY A 87 11.38 -4.02 -1.08
N VAL A 88 10.14 -4.25 -1.53
CA VAL A 88 9.85 -4.89 -2.82
C VAL A 88 9.45 -3.85 -3.85
N LYS A 89 10.16 -3.85 -4.98
CA LYS A 89 9.83 -3.00 -6.13
C LYS A 89 8.82 -3.70 -7.03
N SER A 90 7.79 -2.97 -7.42
CA SER A 90 6.76 -3.42 -8.35
C SER A 90 6.45 -2.35 -9.39
N LEU A 91 5.99 -2.77 -10.57
CA LEU A 91 5.48 -1.88 -11.62
C LEU A 91 3.97 -1.63 -11.46
N SER A 92 3.27 -2.53 -10.79
CA SER A 92 1.84 -2.43 -10.57
C SER A 92 1.45 -2.89 -9.15
N LEU A 93 0.42 -2.27 -8.62
CA LEU A 93 -0.23 -2.66 -7.37
C LEU A 93 -1.74 -2.64 -7.56
N TYR A 94 -2.37 -3.76 -7.29
CA TYR A 94 -3.83 -3.91 -7.30
C TYR A 94 -4.32 -4.19 -5.88
N LEU A 95 -5.34 -3.46 -5.46
CA LEU A 95 -6.03 -3.69 -4.20
C LEU A 95 -7.37 -4.38 -4.48
N ILE A 96 -7.59 -5.51 -3.85
CA ILE A 96 -8.85 -6.24 -3.93
C ILE A 96 -9.53 -6.10 -2.58
N VAL A 97 -10.54 -5.25 -2.53
CA VAL A 97 -11.36 -4.97 -1.35
C VAL A 97 -12.66 -5.79 -1.36
N GLY A 98 -13.40 -5.75 -0.27
CA GLY A 98 -14.68 -6.49 -0.14
C GLY A 98 -14.52 -7.95 0.29
N LYS A 99 -13.32 -8.38 0.62
CA LYS A 99 -13.00 -9.67 1.26
C LYS A 99 -12.84 -9.48 2.77
N LYS A 100 -12.76 -10.56 3.52
CA LYS A 100 -12.46 -10.52 4.97
C LYS A 100 -11.17 -9.75 5.24
N TRP A 101 -10.16 -9.94 4.38
CA TRP A 101 -8.94 -9.15 4.35
C TRP A 101 -8.71 -8.59 2.95
N THR A 102 -8.18 -7.37 2.87
CA THR A 102 -7.73 -6.79 1.60
C THR A 102 -6.58 -7.62 1.03
N ILE A 103 -6.66 -7.93 -0.26
CA ILE A 103 -5.60 -8.63 -0.98
C ILE A 103 -4.84 -7.60 -1.82
N TRP A 104 -3.56 -7.48 -1.58
CA TRP A 104 -2.65 -6.62 -2.32
C TRP A 104 -1.86 -7.48 -3.30
N VAL A 105 -2.02 -7.21 -4.57
CA VAL A 105 -1.37 -7.94 -5.65
C VAL A 105 -0.34 -7.04 -6.31
N ILE A 106 0.90 -7.43 -6.24
CA ILE A 106 2.03 -6.81 -6.93
C ILE A 106 2.65 -7.80 -7.90
N ASP A 107 3.57 -7.34 -8.76
CA ASP A 107 4.09 -8.16 -9.87
C ASP A 107 4.57 -9.54 -9.40
N THR A 108 5.30 -9.60 -8.30
CA THR A 108 5.96 -10.81 -7.81
C THR A 108 5.42 -11.33 -6.48
N HIS A 109 4.64 -10.54 -5.75
CA HIS A 109 4.19 -10.84 -4.39
C HIS A 109 2.70 -10.58 -4.20
N ILE A 110 2.14 -11.22 -3.18
CA ILE A 110 0.78 -10.99 -2.69
C ILE A 110 0.85 -10.75 -1.20
N LYS A 111 0.12 -9.71 -0.73
CA LYS A 111 -0.12 -9.46 0.69
C LYS A 111 -1.59 -9.68 1.00
N THR A 112 -1.88 -10.40 2.07
CA THR A 112 -3.22 -10.49 2.64
C THR A 112 -3.12 -10.62 4.15
N GLY A 113 -3.91 -9.84 4.88
CA GLY A 113 -3.73 -9.71 6.33
C GLY A 113 -2.31 -9.23 6.68
N CYS A 114 -1.64 -9.92 7.59
CA CYS A 114 -0.24 -9.66 7.98
C CYS A 114 0.78 -10.38 7.09
N GLU A 115 0.34 -11.27 6.21
CA GLU A 115 1.20 -12.13 5.43
C GLU A 115 1.60 -11.48 4.10
N PHE A 116 2.90 -11.44 3.80
CA PHE A 116 3.49 -10.90 2.59
C PHE A 116 4.48 -11.89 2.01
N HIS A 117 4.10 -12.56 0.93
CA HIS A 117 4.90 -13.61 0.31
C HIS A 117 4.90 -13.53 -1.21
N SER A 118 5.92 -14.15 -1.84
CA SER A 118 5.94 -14.31 -3.31
C SER A 118 4.73 -15.12 -3.79
N LYS A 119 4.29 -14.87 -5.02
CA LYS A 119 3.21 -15.63 -5.67
C LYS A 119 3.49 -17.14 -5.66
N ASP A 120 4.74 -17.53 -5.89
CA ASP A 120 5.14 -18.93 -5.86
C ASP A 120 5.03 -19.53 -4.45
N LYS A 121 5.37 -18.77 -3.41
CA LYS A 121 5.22 -19.25 -2.04
C LYS A 121 3.74 -19.42 -1.68
N TRP A 122 2.86 -18.50 -2.09
CA TRP A 122 1.43 -18.65 -1.92
C TRP A 122 0.87 -19.93 -2.56
N LYS A 123 1.33 -20.30 -3.75
CA LYS A 123 0.92 -21.54 -4.44
C LYS A 123 1.31 -22.81 -3.69
N ASN A 124 2.37 -22.75 -2.91
CA ASN A 124 2.97 -23.91 -2.23
C ASN A 124 2.63 -24.03 -0.74
N PHE A 125 1.82 -23.12 -0.18
CA PHE A 125 1.38 -23.24 1.21
C PHE A 125 0.47 -24.44 1.41
N THR A 126 0.77 -25.21 2.46
CA THR A 126 -0.11 -26.27 2.97
C THR A 126 -1.19 -25.67 3.88
N ASP A 127 -2.31 -26.38 4.02
CA ASP A 127 -3.38 -25.95 4.91
C ASP A 127 -2.92 -25.85 6.39
N GLY A 128 -1.97 -26.72 6.80
CA GLY A 128 -1.36 -26.62 8.12
C GLY A 128 -0.60 -25.31 8.31
N GLN A 129 0.26 -24.93 7.36
CA GLN A 129 0.99 -23.66 7.43
C GLN A 129 0.04 -22.45 7.45
N ILE A 130 -1.03 -22.49 6.65
CA ILE A 130 -2.03 -21.42 6.65
C ILE A 130 -2.75 -21.32 8.00
N SER A 131 -3.08 -22.45 8.62
CA SER A 131 -3.79 -22.46 9.91
C SER A 131 -2.98 -21.86 11.06
N GLU A 132 -1.65 -21.87 10.95
CA GLU A 132 -0.71 -21.32 11.93
C GLU A 132 -0.51 -19.80 11.79
N MET A 133 -0.89 -19.19 10.65
CA MET A 133 -0.65 -17.76 10.38
C MET A 133 -1.51 -16.85 11.27
N TYR A 134 -2.82 -17.14 11.33
CA TYR A 134 -3.78 -16.30 12.05
C TYR A 134 -5.11 -17.03 12.27
N GLU A 135 -5.85 -16.64 13.28
CA GLU A 135 -7.20 -17.18 13.55
C GLU A 135 -8.14 -16.90 12.37
N GLY A 136 -8.72 -17.95 11.80
CA GLY A 136 -9.59 -17.89 10.62
C GLY A 136 -8.85 -17.76 9.28
N ALA A 137 -7.51 -17.90 9.26
CA ALA A 137 -6.75 -17.89 8.02
C ALA A 137 -7.10 -19.05 7.11
N LEU A 138 -7.29 -20.25 7.67
CA LEU A 138 -7.66 -21.43 6.89
C LEU A 138 -9.05 -21.30 6.26
N GLU A 139 -10.03 -20.73 6.95
CA GLU A 139 -11.35 -20.46 6.39
C GLU A 139 -11.28 -19.49 5.20
N PHE A 140 -10.54 -18.40 5.38
CA PHE A 140 -10.29 -17.44 4.30
C PHE A 140 -9.56 -18.10 3.12
N TRP A 141 -8.50 -18.87 3.41
CA TRP A 141 -7.72 -19.58 2.40
C TRP A 141 -8.60 -20.55 1.58
N ASN A 142 -9.39 -21.38 2.22
CA ASN A 142 -10.27 -22.33 1.55
C ASN A 142 -11.26 -21.63 0.61
N LYS A 143 -11.68 -20.42 0.95
CA LYS A 143 -12.58 -19.62 0.14
C LYS A 143 -11.87 -18.91 -1.02
N GLU A 144 -10.68 -18.41 -0.81
CA GLU A 144 -10.00 -17.51 -1.75
C GLU A 144 -8.80 -18.16 -2.45
N LYS A 145 -8.39 -19.39 -2.09
CA LYS A 145 -7.20 -20.10 -2.60
C LYS A 145 -7.16 -20.12 -4.13
N ALA A 146 -8.23 -20.53 -4.77
CA ALA A 146 -8.29 -20.63 -6.22
C ALA A 146 -8.04 -19.27 -6.89
N PHE A 147 -8.59 -18.20 -6.31
CA PHE A 147 -8.39 -16.85 -6.78
C PHE A 147 -6.93 -16.37 -6.52
N ILE A 148 -6.44 -16.47 -5.28
CA ILE A 148 -5.09 -16.02 -4.91
C ILE A 148 -4.01 -16.74 -5.72
N THR A 149 -4.16 -18.04 -5.96
CA THR A 149 -3.19 -18.84 -6.73
C THR A 149 -3.27 -18.62 -8.25
N SER A 150 -4.35 -18.00 -8.73
CA SER A 150 -4.50 -17.61 -10.15
C SER A 150 -3.85 -16.28 -10.50
N LEU A 151 -3.48 -15.49 -9.49
CA LEU A 151 -2.85 -14.18 -9.64
C LEU A 151 -1.34 -14.32 -9.93
#